data_2321435e3b0128b286d16850884a0a55
#
_entry.id   2321435e3b0128b286d16850884a0a55
#
_cell.length_a   1.000
_cell.length_b   1.000
_cell.length_c   1.000
_cell.angle_alpha   90.00
_cell.angle_beta   90.00
_cell.angle_gamma   90.00
#
_symmetry.space_group_name_H-M   'P 1'
#
loop_
_entity.id
_entity.type
_entity.pdbx_description
1 polymer ?
#
loop_
_entity_poly.entity_id
_entity_poly.type
_entity_poly.pdbx_seq_one_letter_code
_entity_poly.pdbx_strand_id
1 'polypeptide(L)'
;MAENVLITGSSHGIGAAAAVAFAEKGMNVGITYNKTPDGAKAVQEKCLSYGVKAEIYPVDLSDRADCVSLMERFLRDFGTIHVLVNNAGGALKIPSGEFEDMPLDYWDSQIALNLNAAAYLSQGAIRNMKENGIPGRIVNIGSIHGTVTWVKRKMLPYTAAKGGLQMFTKSLGVEVAKYGIRVNCIAPGLIMTKLADRYKPSDLEGFLNKIPVGFLGKTEHIVPAILFLSDEANTRYIVGQTLTVDGGQSVSGIIDCMKEDF
;
A
#
# COMPACT_ATOMS: atom_id res chain seq x y z
N MET A 1 -26.56 0.87 -3.44
CA MET A 1 -25.88 1.59 -2.34
C MET A 1 -24.46 1.85 -2.76
N ALA A 2 -23.85 2.97 -2.34
CA ALA A 2 -22.44 3.25 -2.62
C ALA A 2 -21.54 2.20 -1.94
N GLU A 3 -20.48 1.77 -2.61
CA GLU A 3 -19.48 0.88 -2.03
C GLU A 3 -18.61 1.64 -1.00
N ASN A 4 -18.07 0.92 -0.02
CA ASN A 4 -17.25 1.47 1.05
C ASN A 4 -15.83 0.96 0.94
N VAL A 5 -14.85 1.88 0.98
CA VAL A 5 -13.41 1.57 0.95
C VAL A 5 -12.72 2.04 2.23
N LEU A 6 -11.88 1.19 2.81
CA LEU A 6 -10.95 1.55 3.87
C LEU A 6 -9.53 1.62 3.30
N ILE A 7 -8.83 2.75 3.50
CA ILE A 7 -7.47 2.95 2.99
C ILE A 7 -6.54 3.27 4.15
N THR A 8 -5.53 2.45 4.36
CA THR A 8 -4.57 2.70 5.42
C THR A 8 -3.48 3.68 5.00
N GLY A 9 -3.03 4.55 5.93
CA GLY A 9 -2.01 5.56 5.66
C GLY A 9 -2.43 6.58 4.61
N SER A 10 -3.68 7.02 4.64
CA SER A 10 -4.28 7.86 3.61
C SER A 10 -4.33 9.36 3.94
N SER A 11 -3.54 9.82 4.93
CA SER A 11 -3.37 11.25 5.21
C SER A 11 -2.41 11.96 4.23
N HIS A 12 -1.64 11.23 3.44
CA HIS A 12 -0.68 11.77 2.45
C HIS A 12 -0.29 10.73 1.40
N GLY A 13 0.46 11.16 0.38
CA GLY A 13 1.07 10.28 -0.63
C GLY A 13 0.07 9.45 -1.42
N ILE A 14 0.43 8.18 -1.69
CA ILE A 14 -0.38 7.26 -2.51
C ILE A 14 -1.76 7.04 -1.89
N GLY A 15 -1.83 6.83 -0.58
CA GLY A 15 -3.09 6.59 0.12
C GLY A 15 -4.06 7.78 0.04
N ALA A 16 -3.57 9.01 0.18
CA ALA A 16 -4.38 10.23 0.03
C ALA A 16 -4.92 10.39 -1.39
N ALA A 17 -4.05 10.20 -2.39
CA ALA A 17 -4.45 10.27 -3.80
C ALA A 17 -5.48 9.17 -4.16
N ALA A 18 -5.31 7.96 -3.62
CA ALA A 18 -6.26 6.89 -3.81
C ALA A 18 -7.62 7.20 -3.13
N ALA A 19 -7.61 7.76 -1.90
CA ALA A 19 -8.83 8.14 -1.19
C ALA A 19 -9.68 9.13 -2.01
N VAL A 20 -9.04 10.17 -2.55
CA VAL A 20 -9.71 11.15 -3.41
C VAL A 20 -10.26 10.48 -4.68
N ALA A 21 -9.49 9.61 -5.31
CA ALA A 21 -9.90 8.93 -6.54
C ALA A 21 -11.08 7.96 -6.32
N PHE A 22 -11.16 7.26 -5.19
CA PHE A 22 -12.33 6.46 -4.83
C PHE A 22 -13.56 7.33 -4.56
N ALA A 23 -13.40 8.47 -3.87
CA ALA A 23 -14.48 9.42 -3.65
C ALA A 23 -15.01 9.99 -4.97
N GLU A 24 -14.14 10.31 -5.92
CA GLU A 24 -14.53 10.75 -7.28
C GLU A 24 -15.31 9.67 -8.04
N LYS A 25 -15.08 8.38 -7.73
CA LYS A 25 -15.88 7.25 -8.26
C LYS A 25 -17.19 7.01 -7.50
N GLY A 26 -17.53 7.87 -6.52
CA GLY A 26 -18.77 7.76 -5.75
C GLY A 26 -18.71 6.75 -4.60
N MET A 27 -17.53 6.28 -4.21
CA MET A 27 -17.37 5.35 -3.08
C MET A 27 -17.24 6.13 -1.76
N ASN A 28 -17.80 5.62 -0.70
CA ASN A 28 -17.57 6.11 0.66
C ASN A 28 -16.17 5.70 1.16
N VAL A 29 -15.48 6.58 1.89
CA VAL A 29 -14.06 6.43 2.18
C VAL A 29 -13.74 6.49 3.67
N GLY A 30 -13.10 5.46 4.20
CA GLY A 30 -12.41 5.47 5.49
C GLY A 30 -10.94 5.86 5.31
N ILE A 31 -10.54 6.95 5.94
CA ILE A 31 -9.21 7.56 5.86
C ILE A 31 -8.49 7.30 7.17
N THR A 32 -7.25 6.82 7.14
CA THR A 32 -6.49 6.60 8.37
C THR A 32 -5.23 7.45 8.46
N TYR A 33 -4.87 7.81 9.69
CA TYR A 33 -3.62 8.50 10.00
C TYR A 33 -3.05 8.06 11.35
N ASN A 34 -1.75 8.24 11.55
CA ASN A 34 -1.12 8.05 12.87
C ASN A 34 -0.85 9.43 13.53
N LYS A 35 0.03 10.26 12.93
CA LYS A 35 0.54 11.49 13.54
C LYS A 35 0.12 12.79 12.86
N THR A 36 -0.54 12.73 11.73
CA THR A 36 -0.84 13.90 10.88
C THR A 36 -2.36 14.10 10.69
N PRO A 37 -3.08 14.58 11.72
CA PRO A 37 -4.52 14.78 11.61
C PRO A 37 -4.91 15.80 10.53
N ASP A 38 -4.13 16.86 10.35
CA ASP A 38 -4.45 17.91 9.37
C ASP A 38 -4.41 17.38 7.93
N GLY A 39 -3.46 16.50 7.62
CA GLY A 39 -3.43 15.83 6.32
C GLY A 39 -4.67 14.96 6.08
N ALA A 40 -5.12 14.23 7.10
CA ALA A 40 -6.32 13.41 7.01
C ALA A 40 -7.59 14.25 6.85
N LYS A 41 -7.71 15.37 7.58
CA LYS A 41 -8.82 16.32 7.45
C LYS A 41 -8.90 16.93 6.05
N ALA A 42 -7.77 17.38 5.49
CA ALA A 42 -7.73 17.91 4.13
C ALA A 42 -8.17 16.88 3.08
N VAL A 43 -7.78 15.61 3.24
CA VAL A 43 -8.25 14.52 2.37
C VAL A 43 -9.74 14.26 2.57
N GLN A 44 -10.22 14.27 3.81
CA GLN A 44 -11.64 14.09 4.14
C GLN A 44 -12.50 15.19 3.48
N GLU A 45 -12.12 16.45 3.65
CA GLU A 45 -12.81 17.59 3.03
C GLU A 45 -12.89 17.44 1.50
N LYS A 46 -11.78 17.01 0.89
CA LYS A 46 -11.75 16.75 -0.54
C LYS A 46 -12.68 15.60 -0.95
N CYS A 47 -12.71 14.50 -0.19
CA CYS A 47 -13.63 13.39 -0.45
C CYS A 47 -15.10 13.82 -0.29
N LEU A 48 -15.42 14.55 0.78
CA LEU A 48 -16.77 15.08 1.03
C LEU A 48 -17.26 15.99 -0.11
N SER A 49 -16.35 16.72 -0.78
CA SER A 49 -16.72 17.58 -1.92
C SER A 49 -17.25 16.80 -3.13
N TYR A 50 -17.07 15.49 -3.20
CA TYR A 50 -17.67 14.60 -4.20
C TYR A 50 -19.04 14.03 -3.79
N GLY A 51 -19.56 14.44 -2.62
CA GLY A 51 -20.88 14.01 -2.14
C GLY A 51 -20.94 12.61 -1.53
N VAL A 52 -19.79 12.01 -1.23
CA VAL A 52 -19.68 10.71 -0.56
C VAL A 52 -19.50 10.87 0.94
N LYS A 53 -19.76 9.81 1.71
CA LYS A 53 -19.38 9.77 3.12
C LYS A 53 -17.86 9.55 3.25
N ALA A 54 -17.21 10.32 4.13
CA ALA A 54 -15.78 10.19 4.42
C ALA A 54 -15.52 10.37 5.91
N GLU A 55 -14.88 9.39 6.53
CA GLU A 55 -14.55 9.40 7.96
C GLU A 55 -13.04 9.22 8.18
N ILE A 56 -12.50 9.86 9.22
CA ILE A 56 -11.08 9.78 9.58
C ILE A 56 -10.87 8.98 10.86
N TYR A 57 -9.84 8.14 10.87
CA TYR A 57 -9.51 7.25 11.98
C TYR A 57 -8.06 7.41 12.42
N PRO A 58 -7.80 7.86 13.67
CA PRO A 58 -6.48 7.73 14.25
C PRO A 58 -6.19 6.27 14.55
N VAL A 59 -4.98 5.80 14.18
CA VAL A 59 -4.56 4.41 14.40
C VAL A 59 -3.05 4.27 14.36
N ASP A 60 -2.48 3.50 15.28
CA ASP A 60 -1.12 2.97 15.16
C ASP A 60 -1.19 1.56 14.57
N LEU A 61 -0.88 1.44 13.30
CA LEU A 61 -0.93 0.16 12.59
C LEU A 61 0.21 -0.82 12.99
N SER A 62 1.16 -0.39 13.80
CA SER A 62 2.12 -1.30 14.42
C SER A 62 1.54 -2.03 15.64
N ASP A 63 0.42 -1.54 16.17
CA ASP A 63 -0.31 -2.16 17.27
C ASP A 63 -1.46 -3.04 16.75
N ARG A 64 -1.49 -4.28 17.22
CA ARG A 64 -2.52 -5.26 16.82
C ARG A 64 -3.92 -4.86 17.29
N ALA A 65 -4.04 -4.38 18.53
CA ALA A 65 -5.33 -4.02 19.11
C ALA A 65 -5.93 -2.81 18.37
N ASP A 66 -5.08 -1.84 18.01
CA ASP A 66 -5.48 -0.70 17.20
C ASP A 66 -5.97 -1.11 15.80
N CYS A 67 -5.31 -2.08 15.16
CA CYS A 67 -5.77 -2.62 13.86
C CYS A 67 -7.15 -3.27 13.98
N VAL A 68 -7.40 -4.06 15.01
CA VAL A 68 -8.71 -4.69 15.26
C VAL A 68 -9.77 -3.63 15.54
N SER A 69 -9.48 -2.70 16.43
CA SER A 69 -10.37 -1.58 16.77
C SER A 69 -10.69 -0.68 15.57
N LEU A 70 -9.72 -0.45 14.68
CA LEU A 70 -9.95 0.30 13.44
C LEU A 70 -11.04 -0.36 12.59
N MET A 71 -10.96 -1.67 12.37
CA MET A 71 -11.97 -2.39 11.57
C MET A 71 -13.35 -2.32 12.24
N GLU A 72 -13.44 -2.49 13.55
CA GLU A 72 -14.70 -2.39 14.29
C GLU A 72 -15.32 -0.99 14.18
N ARG A 73 -14.51 0.07 14.32
CA ARG A 73 -14.96 1.46 14.15
C ARG A 73 -15.45 1.71 12.72
N PHE A 74 -14.68 1.28 11.73
CA PHE A 74 -15.08 1.42 10.33
C PHE A 74 -16.41 0.71 10.05
N LEU A 75 -16.57 -0.53 10.49
CA LEU A 75 -17.79 -1.31 10.27
C LEU A 75 -18.99 -0.73 11.02
N ARG A 76 -18.80 -0.16 12.21
CA ARG A 76 -19.87 0.58 12.92
C ARG A 76 -20.35 1.78 12.12
N ASP A 77 -19.43 2.50 11.47
CA ASP A 77 -19.77 3.76 10.78
C ASP A 77 -20.30 3.51 9.36
N PHE A 78 -19.83 2.47 8.66
CA PHE A 78 -20.17 2.17 7.26
C PHE A 78 -21.01 0.89 7.07
N GLY A 79 -21.13 0.04 8.08
CA GLY A 79 -21.86 -1.23 8.06
C GLY A 79 -21.10 -2.36 7.34
N THR A 80 -20.61 -2.09 6.14
CA THR A 80 -19.95 -3.09 5.27
C THR A 80 -18.64 -2.56 4.71
N ILE A 81 -17.74 -3.48 4.34
CA ILE A 81 -16.52 -3.14 3.58
C ILE A 81 -16.52 -3.85 2.24
N HIS A 82 -16.27 -3.12 1.16
CA HIS A 82 -16.20 -3.62 -0.21
C HIS A 82 -14.76 -3.68 -0.73
N VAL A 83 -13.95 -2.66 -0.35
CA VAL A 83 -12.56 -2.56 -0.73
C VAL A 83 -11.70 -2.27 0.50
N LEU A 84 -10.62 -3.01 0.66
CA LEU A 84 -9.54 -2.70 1.62
C LEU A 84 -8.26 -2.40 0.84
N VAL A 85 -7.69 -1.21 1.04
CA VAL A 85 -6.37 -0.85 0.51
C VAL A 85 -5.37 -0.79 1.67
N ASN A 86 -4.55 -1.82 1.81
CA ASN A 86 -3.44 -1.88 2.76
C ASN A 86 -2.26 -1.09 2.19
N ASN A 87 -2.29 0.24 2.37
CA ASN A 87 -1.28 1.14 1.81
C ASN A 87 -0.25 1.59 2.85
N ALA A 88 -0.60 1.67 4.11
CA ALA A 88 0.32 2.13 5.15
C ALA A 88 1.61 1.30 5.18
N GLY A 89 2.74 2.00 5.30
CA GLY A 89 4.04 1.34 5.36
C GLY A 89 5.17 2.25 4.90
N GLY A 90 6.37 1.73 5.00
CA GLY A 90 7.60 2.41 4.58
C GLY A 90 8.81 1.98 5.41
N ALA A 91 9.99 2.15 4.86
CA ALA A 91 11.24 1.98 5.60
C ALA A 91 11.54 3.27 6.38
N LEU A 92 11.17 3.28 7.66
CA LEU A 92 11.37 4.43 8.54
C LEU A 92 12.68 4.30 9.30
N LYS A 93 13.42 5.43 9.44
CA LYS A 93 14.60 5.58 10.32
C LYS A 93 15.54 4.35 10.32
N ILE A 94 16.07 4.01 9.14
CA ILE A 94 17.01 2.89 9.01
C ILE A 94 18.19 3.10 9.98
N PRO A 95 18.46 2.18 10.93
CA PRO A 95 19.59 2.29 11.85
C PRO A 95 20.92 2.29 11.10
N SER A 96 21.94 2.91 11.71
CA SER A 96 23.33 2.75 11.29
C SER A 96 23.87 1.39 11.78
N GLY A 97 24.98 0.92 11.21
CA GLY A 97 25.64 -0.33 11.60
C GLY A 97 25.35 -1.50 10.66
N GLU A 98 25.88 -2.65 10.93
CA GLU A 98 25.65 -3.90 10.20
C GLU A 98 24.40 -4.62 10.74
N PHE A 99 24.03 -5.77 10.15
CA PHE A 99 22.82 -6.49 10.55
C PHE A 99 22.87 -6.99 12.00
N GLU A 100 24.03 -7.43 12.43
CA GLU A 100 24.27 -7.91 13.80
C GLU A 100 24.09 -6.82 14.87
N ASP A 101 24.20 -5.55 14.49
CA ASP A 101 24.00 -4.39 15.37
C ASP A 101 22.58 -3.83 15.29
N MET A 102 21.70 -4.40 14.45
CA MET A 102 20.35 -3.90 14.25
C MET A 102 19.50 -4.11 15.52
N PRO A 103 18.88 -3.07 16.09
CA PRO A 103 17.96 -3.23 17.20
C PRO A 103 16.78 -4.14 16.82
N LEU A 104 16.50 -5.16 17.62
CA LEU A 104 15.40 -6.09 17.37
C LEU A 104 14.04 -5.38 17.36
N ASP A 105 13.84 -4.37 18.21
CA ASP A 105 12.62 -3.55 18.21
C ASP A 105 12.40 -2.83 16.87
N TYR A 106 13.49 -2.44 16.19
CA TYR A 106 13.36 -1.88 14.84
C TYR A 106 12.90 -2.94 13.84
N TRP A 107 13.46 -4.15 13.91
CA TRP A 107 13.01 -5.28 13.10
C TRP A 107 11.51 -5.56 13.32
N ASP A 108 11.11 -5.72 14.59
CA ASP A 108 9.73 -6.03 14.95
C ASP A 108 8.75 -4.94 14.49
N SER A 109 9.10 -3.67 14.66
CA SER A 109 8.28 -2.54 14.21
C SER A 109 8.08 -2.50 12.69
N GLN A 110 9.09 -2.88 11.91
CA GLN A 110 8.99 -2.94 10.45
C GLN A 110 8.09 -4.10 9.99
N ILE A 111 8.20 -5.26 10.63
CA ILE A 111 7.33 -6.42 10.35
C ILE A 111 5.88 -6.09 10.77
N ALA A 112 5.69 -5.53 11.96
CA ALA A 112 4.38 -5.14 12.45
C ALA A 112 3.65 -4.21 11.49
N LEU A 113 4.29 -3.11 11.10
CA LEU A 113 3.69 -2.09 10.23
C LEU A 113 3.50 -2.58 8.78
N ASN A 114 4.52 -3.22 8.18
CA ASN A 114 4.55 -3.47 6.74
C ASN A 114 3.97 -4.84 6.33
N LEU A 115 3.71 -5.74 7.28
CA LEU A 115 3.16 -7.07 7.03
C LEU A 115 1.97 -7.39 7.94
N ASN A 116 2.16 -7.36 9.28
CA ASN A 116 1.15 -7.84 10.21
C ASN A 116 -0.13 -7.00 10.17
N ALA A 117 -0.02 -5.67 10.05
CA ALA A 117 -1.16 -4.77 9.91
C ALA A 117 -2.09 -5.19 8.75
N ALA A 118 -1.52 -5.50 7.58
CA ALA A 118 -2.28 -5.95 6.42
C ALA A 118 -3.01 -7.29 6.71
N ALA A 119 -2.36 -8.21 7.43
CA ALA A 119 -2.98 -9.48 7.81
C ALA A 119 -4.16 -9.28 8.77
N TYR A 120 -4.00 -8.46 9.81
CA TYR A 120 -5.04 -8.20 10.80
C TYR A 120 -6.26 -7.53 10.18
N LEU A 121 -6.06 -6.49 9.36
CA LEU A 121 -7.14 -5.79 8.68
C LEU A 121 -7.82 -6.67 7.62
N SER A 122 -7.06 -7.45 6.87
CA SER A 122 -7.62 -8.39 5.89
C SER A 122 -8.51 -9.43 6.56
N GLN A 123 -8.13 -9.94 7.73
CA GLN A 123 -8.95 -10.91 8.48
C GLN A 123 -10.33 -10.32 8.84
N GLY A 124 -10.38 -9.11 9.38
CA GLY A 124 -11.64 -8.44 9.72
C GLY A 124 -12.48 -8.10 8.50
N ALA A 125 -11.85 -7.60 7.42
CA ALA A 125 -12.53 -7.31 6.17
C ALA A 125 -13.15 -8.57 5.55
N ILE A 126 -12.39 -9.65 5.44
CA ILE A 126 -12.88 -10.93 4.87
C ILE A 126 -14.04 -11.49 5.68
N ARG A 127 -14.00 -11.41 7.02
CA ARG A 127 -15.13 -11.83 7.86
C ARG A 127 -16.41 -11.08 7.47
N ASN A 128 -16.35 -9.75 7.44
CA ASN A 128 -17.51 -8.92 7.07
C ASN A 128 -17.96 -9.17 5.62
N MET A 129 -17.03 -9.28 4.66
CA MET A 129 -17.35 -9.60 3.27
C MET A 129 -18.10 -10.94 3.15
N LYS A 130 -17.63 -11.98 3.84
CA LYS A 130 -18.28 -13.31 3.83
C LYS A 130 -19.66 -13.29 4.48
N GLU A 131 -19.79 -12.65 5.65
CA GLU A 131 -21.05 -12.53 6.39
C GLU A 131 -22.14 -11.81 5.57
N ASN A 132 -21.74 -10.86 4.73
CA ASN A 132 -22.66 -10.06 3.91
C ASN A 132 -22.72 -10.51 2.43
N GLY A 133 -22.04 -11.57 2.04
CA GLY A 133 -22.01 -12.05 0.65
C GLY A 133 -21.40 -11.06 -0.34
N ILE A 134 -20.45 -10.23 0.11
CA ILE A 134 -19.83 -9.18 -0.71
C ILE A 134 -18.67 -9.76 -1.51
N PRO A 135 -18.64 -9.61 -2.85
CA PRO A 135 -17.47 -9.92 -3.68
C PRO A 135 -16.39 -8.85 -3.45
N GLY A 136 -15.67 -9.00 -2.35
CA GLY A 136 -14.73 -7.97 -1.86
C GLY A 136 -13.41 -7.92 -2.62
N ARG A 137 -12.71 -6.80 -2.49
CA ARG A 137 -11.37 -6.59 -3.09
C ARG A 137 -10.40 -6.11 -2.03
N ILE A 138 -9.24 -6.76 -1.95
CA ILE A 138 -8.13 -6.36 -1.07
C ILE A 138 -6.93 -6.05 -1.96
N VAL A 139 -6.45 -4.81 -1.89
CA VAL A 139 -5.28 -4.35 -2.62
C VAL A 139 -4.17 -4.04 -1.62
N ASN A 140 -3.11 -4.82 -1.66
CA ASN A 140 -1.93 -4.62 -0.81
C ASN A 140 -0.91 -3.74 -1.55
N ILE A 141 -0.42 -2.68 -0.92
CA ILE A 141 0.68 -1.88 -1.48
C ILE A 141 2.00 -2.47 -1.00
N GLY A 142 2.58 -3.28 -1.87
CA GLY A 142 3.88 -3.89 -1.71
C GLY A 142 5.03 -2.91 -1.98
N SER A 143 6.03 -3.40 -2.67
CA SER A 143 7.19 -2.63 -3.18
C SER A 143 7.96 -3.54 -4.15
N ILE A 144 8.72 -2.96 -5.08
CA ILE A 144 9.74 -3.71 -5.82
C ILE A 144 10.74 -4.37 -4.86
N HIS A 145 10.94 -3.81 -3.66
CA HIS A 145 11.77 -4.40 -2.61
C HIS A 145 11.24 -5.71 -2.00
N GLY A 146 10.09 -6.19 -2.44
CA GLY A 146 9.65 -7.57 -2.16
C GLY A 146 10.33 -8.60 -3.05
N THR A 147 10.98 -8.19 -4.16
CA THR A 147 11.66 -9.08 -5.13
C THR A 147 13.08 -8.66 -5.45
N VAL A 148 13.43 -7.38 -5.29
CA VAL A 148 14.77 -6.85 -5.53
C VAL A 148 15.29 -6.09 -4.32
N THR A 149 16.62 -6.02 -4.17
CA THR A 149 17.26 -5.30 -3.05
C THR A 149 18.35 -4.36 -3.55
N TRP A 150 18.81 -3.45 -2.70
CA TRP A 150 19.88 -2.50 -2.99
C TRP A 150 21.17 -2.89 -2.28
N VAL A 151 22.28 -2.84 -3.01
CA VAL A 151 23.61 -3.25 -2.52
C VAL A 151 24.10 -2.42 -1.33
N LYS A 152 23.73 -1.15 -1.24
CA LYS A 152 24.26 -0.21 -0.22
C LYS A 152 23.24 0.22 0.83
N ARG A 153 22.02 -0.32 0.82
CA ARG A 153 20.96 0.06 1.76
C ARG A 153 20.51 -1.11 2.64
N LYS A 154 20.61 -0.89 3.94
CA LYS A 154 20.25 -1.85 4.98
C LYS A 154 18.74 -1.80 5.24
N MET A 155 17.94 -2.32 4.31
CA MET A 155 16.48 -2.31 4.41
C MET A 155 15.91 -3.70 4.71
N LEU A 156 16.71 -4.56 5.37
CA LEU A 156 16.40 -5.97 5.58
C LEU A 156 14.99 -6.23 6.12
N PRO A 157 14.55 -5.65 7.25
CA PRO A 157 13.21 -5.95 7.77
C PRO A 157 12.09 -5.43 6.85
N TYR A 158 12.30 -4.28 6.20
CA TYR A 158 11.33 -3.78 5.22
C TYR A 158 11.24 -4.70 4.00
N THR A 159 12.38 -5.12 3.46
CA THR A 159 12.44 -6.04 2.31
C THR A 159 11.80 -7.39 2.67
N ALA A 160 12.11 -7.94 3.85
CA ALA A 160 11.48 -9.15 4.35
C ALA A 160 9.95 -9.01 4.47
N ALA A 161 9.49 -7.90 5.07
CA ALA A 161 8.06 -7.61 5.21
C ALA A 161 7.35 -7.48 3.87
N LYS A 162 7.95 -6.76 2.88
CA LYS A 162 7.34 -6.57 1.56
C LYS A 162 7.38 -7.85 0.71
N GLY A 163 8.41 -8.68 0.84
CA GLY A 163 8.43 -10.04 0.27
C GLY A 163 7.36 -10.94 0.90
N GLY A 164 7.26 -10.91 2.23
CA GLY A 164 6.20 -11.59 2.99
C GLY A 164 4.80 -11.15 2.57
N LEU A 165 4.58 -9.83 2.36
CA LEU A 165 3.29 -9.28 1.93
C LEU A 165 2.89 -9.76 0.53
N GLN A 166 3.84 -9.89 -0.40
CA GLN A 166 3.56 -10.43 -1.73
C GLN A 166 3.18 -11.91 -1.66
N MET A 167 3.87 -12.71 -0.84
CA MET A 167 3.52 -14.11 -0.66
C MET A 167 2.22 -14.28 0.13
N PHE A 168 1.98 -13.47 1.16
CA PHE A 168 0.69 -13.40 1.86
C PHE A 168 -0.46 -13.11 0.90
N THR A 169 -0.27 -12.16 -0.03
CA THR A 169 -1.25 -11.85 -1.08
C THR A 169 -1.62 -13.06 -1.92
N LYS A 170 -0.61 -13.82 -2.36
CA LYS A 170 -0.83 -15.06 -3.16
C LYS A 170 -1.62 -16.09 -2.37
N SER A 171 -1.16 -16.41 -1.18
CA SER A 171 -1.76 -17.44 -0.34
C SER A 171 -3.19 -17.09 0.04
N LEU A 172 -3.41 -15.86 0.52
CA LEU A 172 -4.73 -15.39 0.91
C LEU A 172 -5.68 -15.30 -0.29
N GLY A 173 -5.19 -14.81 -1.44
CA GLY A 173 -5.97 -14.72 -2.67
C GLY A 173 -6.56 -16.09 -3.09
N VAL A 174 -5.73 -17.13 -3.07
CA VAL A 174 -6.16 -18.49 -3.38
C VAL A 174 -7.20 -19.00 -2.37
N GLU A 175 -6.97 -18.77 -1.07
CA GLU A 175 -7.84 -19.25 0.00
C GLU A 175 -9.26 -18.65 -0.09
N VAL A 176 -9.37 -17.34 -0.37
CA VAL A 176 -10.66 -16.62 -0.33
C VAL A 176 -11.35 -16.48 -1.68
N ALA A 177 -10.71 -16.88 -2.78
CA ALA A 177 -11.25 -16.74 -4.13
C ALA A 177 -12.65 -17.38 -4.30
N LYS A 178 -12.88 -18.51 -3.65
CA LYS A 178 -14.17 -19.25 -3.65
C LYS A 178 -15.33 -18.45 -3.06
N TYR A 179 -15.05 -17.42 -2.26
CA TYR A 179 -16.07 -16.52 -1.70
C TYR A 179 -16.29 -15.27 -2.57
N GLY A 180 -15.72 -15.21 -3.76
CA GLY A 180 -15.80 -14.01 -4.60
C GLY A 180 -14.85 -12.90 -4.20
N ILE A 181 -13.99 -13.10 -3.20
CA ILE A 181 -13.03 -12.09 -2.72
C ILE A 181 -11.74 -12.17 -3.53
N ARG A 182 -11.24 -11.02 -4.00
CA ARG A 182 -10.00 -10.88 -4.75
C ARG A 182 -8.93 -10.20 -3.90
N VAL A 183 -7.76 -10.80 -3.83
CA VAL A 183 -6.61 -10.23 -3.12
C VAL A 183 -5.46 -10.13 -4.08
N ASN A 184 -4.99 -8.91 -4.33
CA ASN A 184 -3.88 -8.63 -5.23
C ASN A 184 -2.93 -7.60 -4.62
N CYS A 185 -1.74 -7.46 -5.18
CA CYS A 185 -0.70 -6.55 -4.71
C CYS A 185 -0.29 -5.60 -5.84
N ILE A 186 0.09 -4.38 -5.48
CA ILE A 186 0.82 -3.47 -6.35
C ILE A 186 2.22 -3.34 -5.77
N ALA A 187 3.25 -3.41 -6.60
CA ALA A 187 4.64 -3.20 -6.21
C ALA A 187 5.18 -1.91 -6.85
N PRO A 188 5.07 -0.75 -6.17
CA PRO A 188 5.62 0.49 -6.68
C PRO A 188 7.14 0.48 -6.69
N GLY A 189 7.73 1.19 -7.67
CA GLY A 189 9.10 1.65 -7.62
C GLY A 189 9.29 2.88 -6.71
N LEU A 190 10.25 3.74 -7.04
CA LEU A 190 10.44 5.00 -6.34
C LEU A 190 9.34 6.01 -6.73
N ILE A 191 8.49 6.35 -5.77
CA ILE A 191 7.38 7.30 -5.95
C ILE A 191 7.65 8.56 -5.15
N MET A 192 7.57 9.72 -5.83
CA MET A 192 7.75 11.04 -5.23
C MET A 192 6.57 11.37 -4.32
N THR A 193 6.81 11.26 -3.05
CA THR A 193 5.90 11.60 -1.94
C THR A 193 6.70 12.32 -0.88
N LYS A 194 6.10 12.82 0.19
CA LYS A 194 6.82 13.39 1.35
C LYS A 194 7.92 12.44 1.89
N LEU A 195 7.79 11.15 1.67
CA LEU A 195 8.82 10.18 2.05
C LEU A 195 10.08 10.32 1.18
N ALA A 196 9.97 10.86 -0.02
CA ALA A 196 11.08 11.09 -0.94
C ALA A 196 11.86 12.39 -0.63
N ASP A 197 11.29 13.32 0.16
CA ASP A 197 11.93 14.59 0.54
C ASP A 197 13.23 14.38 1.36
N ARG A 198 13.43 13.17 1.88
CA ARG A 198 14.66 12.76 2.58
C ARG A 198 15.85 12.49 1.65
N TYR A 199 15.64 12.35 0.36
CA TYR A 199 16.71 12.10 -0.61
C TYR A 199 17.37 13.39 -1.05
N LYS A 200 18.69 13.36 -1.18
CA LYS A 200 19.47 14.45 -1.79
C LYS A 200 19.23 14.46 -3.31
N PRO A 201 19.41 15.60 -4.00
CA PRO A 201 19.32 15.66 -5.45
C PRO A 201 20.19 14.61 -6.17
N SER A 202 21.43 14.38 -5.69
CA SER A 202 22.33 13.35 -6.23
C SER A 202 21.79 11.91 -6.06
N ASP A 203 21.03 11.64 -4.98
CA ASP A 203 20.41 10.33 -4.79
C ASP A 203 19.28 10.14 -5.82
N LEU A 204 18.50 11.20 -6.06
CA LEU A 204 17.40 11.19 -7.02
C LEU A 204 17.90 11.01 -8.46
N GLU A 205 19.02 11.64 -8.82
CA GLU A 205 19.69 11.43 -10.11
C GLU A 205 20.16 9.97 -10.25
N GLY A 206 20.78 9.41 -9.20
CA GLY A 206 21.20 8.01 -9.17
C GLY A 206 20.04 7.04 -9.30
N PHE A 207 18.84 7.37 -8.80
CA PHE A 207 17.63 6.58 -9.03
C PHE A 207 17.13 6.73 -10.46
N LEU A 208 17.12 7.95 -10.98
CA LEU A 208 16.63 8.26 -12.32
C LEU A 208 17.39 7.43 -13.38
N ASN A 209 18.69 7.31 -13.22
CA ASN A 209 19.56 6.51 -14.10
C ASN A 209 19.25 4.99 -14.04
N LYS A 210 18.42 4.54 -13.11
CA LYS A 210 17.99 3.14 -12.98
C LYS A 210 16.51 2.93 -13.33
N ILE A 211 15.84 3.95 -13.86
CA ILE A 211 14.44 3.90 -14.25
C ILE A 211 14.32 4.07 -15.77
N PRO A 212 14.10 2.99 -16.55
CA PRO A 212 14.10 3.03 -17.99
C PRO A 212 13.17 4.06 -18.66
N VAL A 213 12.00 4.37 -18.01
CA VAL A 213 11.09 5.37 -18.56
C VAL A 213 11.59 6.82 -18.41
N GLY A 214 12.74 7.06 -17.74
CA GLY A 214 13.42 8.35 -17.69
C GLY A 214 12.80 9.39 -16.75
N PHE A 215 11.86 9.01 -15.87
CA PHE A 215 11.30 9.92 -14.86
C PHE A 215 10.94 9.20 -13.56
N LEU A 216 10.93 9.97 -12.46
CA LEU A 216 10.53 9.46 -11.15
C LEU A 216 9.01 9.27 -11.07
N GLY A 217 8.59 8.17 -10.46
CA GLY A 217 7.17 7.88 -10.28
C GLY A 217 6.46 8.93 -9.42
N LYS A 218 5.17 9.14 -9.68
CA LYS A 218 4.28 10.00 -8.89
C LYS A 218 3.07 9.18 -8.44
N THR A 219 2.30 9.71 -7.48
CA THR A 219 1.08 9.06 -6.98
C THR A 219 0.07 8.79 -8.09
N GLU A 220 -0.02 9.67 -9.08
CA GLU A 220 -0.90 9.56 -10.25
C GLU A 220 -0.57 8.35 -11.15
N HIS A 221 0.64 7.80 -11.06
CA HIS A 221 1.01 6.58 -11.79
C HIS A 221 0.59 5.30 -11.06
N ILE A 222 0.35 5.37 -9.74
CA ILE A 222 -0.03 4.22 -8.91
C ILE A 222 -1.54 4.11 -8.75
N VAL A 223 -2.23 5.25 -8.61
CA VAL A 223 -3.69 5.29 -8.36
C VAL A 223 -4.50 4.53 -9.41
N PRO A 224 -4.22 4.64 -10.73
CA PRO A 224 -4.95 3.86 -11.74
C PRO A 224 -4.86 2.35 -11.52
N ALA A 225 -3.70 1.84 -11.10
CA ALA A 225 -3.53 0.42 -10.80
C ALA A 225 -4.31 0.00 -9.54
N ILE A 226 -4.38 0.88 -8.52
CA ILE A 226 -5.22 0.64 -7.33
C ILE A 226 -6.69 0.55 -7.74
N LEU A 227 -7.20 1.51 -8.50
CA LEU A 227 -8.58 1.52 -8.96
C LEU A 227 -8.89 0.29 -9.83
N PHE A 228 -7.99 -0.07 -10.75
CA PHE A 228 -8.15 -1.26 -11.59
C PHE A 228 -8.26 -2.53 -10.76
N LEU A 229 -7.35 -2.76 -9.79
CA LEU A 229 -7.39 -3.95 -8.93
C LEU A 229 -8.55 -3.93 -7.92
N SER A 230 -9.19 -2.78 -7.73
CA SER A 230 -10.37 -2.60 -6.87
C SER A 230 -11.70 -2.72 -7.64
N ASP A 231 -11.66 -2.81 -8.95
CA ASP A 231 -12.85 -2.97 -9.79
C ASP A 231 -13.23 -4.44 -9.93
N GLU A 232 -14.39 -4.82 -9.41
CA GLU A 232 -14.88 -6.20 -9.42
C GLU A 232 -15.06 -6.71 -10.86
N ALA A 233 -15.61 -5.90 -11.76
CA ALA A 233 -15.89 -6.32 -13.14
C ALA A 233 -14.59 -6.67 -13.91
N ASN A 234 -13.51 -5.91 -13.68
CA ASN A 234 -12.26 -6.09 -14.37
C ASN A 234 -11.34 -7.16 -13.76
N THR A 235 -11.57 -7.55 -12.51
CA THR A 235 -10.63 -8.39 -11.75
C THR A 235 -11.15 -9.76 -11.35
N ARG A 236 -12.31 -10.20 -11.85
CA ARG A 236 -12.93 -11.49 -11.49
C ARG A 236 -11.99 -12.68 -11.63
N TYR A 237 -11.06 -12.64 -12.57
CA TYR A 237 -10.12 -13.72 -12.86
C TYR A 237 -8.66 -13.39 -12.45
N ILE A 238 -8.44 -12.29 -11.71
CA ILE A 238 -7.12 -11.87 -11.23
C ILE A 238 -7.02 -12.16 -9.73
N VAL A 239 -6.23 -13.16 -9.36
CA VAL A 239 -6.10 -13.67 -7.99
C VAL A 239 -4.64 -13.80 -7.60
N GLY A 240 -4.25 -13.22 -6.46
CA GLY A 240 -2.93 -13.38 -5.88
C GLY A 240 -1.79 -12.76 -6.71
N GLN A 241 -2.10 -11.84 -7.62
CA GLN A 241 -1.10 -11.26 -8.51
C GLN A 241 -0.42 -10.05 -7.87
N THR A 242 0.85 -9.85 -8.23
CA THR A 242 1.59 -8.63 -7.93
C THR A 242 1.81 -7.87 -9.23
N LEU A 243 1.18 -6.70 -9.34
CA LEU A 243 1.38 -5.77 -10.45
C LEU A 243 2.50 -4.80 -10.09
N THR A 244 3.63 -4.91 -10.78
CA THR A 244 4.75 -3.97 -10.63
C THR A 244 4.48 -2.70 -11.42
N VAL A 245 4.65 -1.53 -10.75
CA VAL A 245 4.45 -0.20 -11.33
C VAL A 245 5.65 0.66 -10.95
N ASP A 246 6.74 0.55 -11.70
CA ASP A 246 8.05 1.06 -11.31
C ASP A 246 8.86 1.70 -12.46
N GLY A 247 8.25 1.88 -13.62
CA GLY A 247 8.93 2.44 -14.80
C GLY A 247 10.05 1.56 -15.35
N GLY A 248 10.03 0.25 -15.05
CA GLY A 248 11.05 -0.71 -15.46
C GLY A 248 12.22 -0.83 -14.48
N GLN A 249 12.18 -0.14 -13.33
CA GLN A 249 13.29 -0.10 -12.38
C GLN A 249 13.74 -1.48 -11.89
N SER A 250 12.82 -2.42 -11.67
CA SER A 250 13.14 -3.77 -11.17
C SER A 250 13.51 -4.78 -12.23
N VAL A 251 13.27 -4.48 -13.50
CA VAL A 251 13.55 -5.36 -14.64
C VAL A 251 14.64 -4.83 -15.56
N SER A 252 15.11 -3.60 -15.37
CA SER A 252 16.29 -3.08 -16.04
C SER A 252 17.50 -3.96 -15.67
N GLY A 253 18.19 -4.46 -16.68
CA GLY A 253 19.22 -5.47 -16.55
C GLY A 253 20.34 -5.12 -15.57
N ILE A 254 21.11 -6.14 -15.23
CA ILE A 254 22.18 -6.09 -14.22
C ILE A 254 23.38 -5.25 -14.70
N ILE A 255 23.54 -5.03 -16.01
CA ILE A 255 24.79 -4.53 -16.58
C ILE A 255 24.53 -3.27 -17.38
N ASP A 256 24.94 -2.17 -16.82
CA ASP A 256 25.16 -0.90 -17.51
C ASP A 256 26.66 -0.75 -17.78
N CYS A 257 27.25 -1.74 -18.45
CA CYS A 257 28.68 -1.72 -18.79
C CYS A 257 28.93 -1.46 -20.28
N MET A 258 27.86 -1.33 -21.07
CA MET A 258 27.98 -0.93 -22.46
C MET A 258 27.93 0.60 -22.52
N LYS A 259 29.01 1.21 -22.99
CA LYS A 259 29.02 2.62 -23.39
C LYS A 259 28.03 2.80 -24.54
N GLU A 260 27.36 3.93 -24.62
CA GLU A 260 26.26 4.29 -25.52
C GLU A 260 26.51 4.19 -27.03
N ASP A 261 27.42 3.33 -27.49
CA ASP A 261 27.82 3.21 -28.89
C ASP A 261 27.26 1.90 -29.49
N PHE A 262 25.92 1.78 -29.54
CA PHE A 262 25.26 0.83 -30.45
C PHE A 262 24.27 1.55 -31.36
#